data_9f332a83a6cdc502e4c56971c0232813
#
_entry.id   9f332a83a6cdc502e4c56971c0232813
#
_cell.length_a   1.000
_cell.length_b   1.000
_cell.length_c   1.000
_cell.angle_alpha   90.00
_cell.angle_beta   90.00
_cell.angle_gamma   90.00
#
_symmetry.space_group_name_H-M   'P 1'
#
loop_
_entity.id
_entity.type
_entity.pdbx_description
1 polymer ?
#
loop_
_entity_poly.entity_id
_entity_poly.type
_entity_poly.pdbx_seq_one_letter_code
_entity_poly.pdbx_strand_id
1 'polypeptide(L)'
;AIPNKKVEQSEISDLLDKFIVQAIDEGISEEKLTLEKKKYYYDSIYGMDGILKPAEIIGEALTIGLSLDDIENWNDKLDEINLEMVKKELKEFSKNRNFVTGNLKN
;
A
#
# COMPACT_ATOMS: atom_id res chain seq x y z
N ALA A 1 0.83 8.07 -12.39
CA ALA A 1 1.44 9.41 -12.37
C ALA A 1 0.92 10.22 -13.55
N ILE A 2 0.70 11.50 -13.37
CA ILE A 2 0.29 12.43 -14.45
C ILE A 2 1.49 13.33 -14.72
N PRO A 3 2.07 13.25 -15.95
CA PRO A 3 3.23 14.07 -16.27
C PRO A 3 2.84 15.55 -16.41
N ASN A 4 3.76 16.43 -16.02
CA ASN A 4 3.66 17.83 -16.39
C ASN A 4 3.92 17.96 -17.91
N LYS A 5 3.36 18.97 -18.57
CA LYS A 5 3.35 19.16 -20.05
C LYS A 5 4.71 19.09 -20.78
N LYS A 6 5.81 18.92 -20.06
CA LYS A 6 7.18 18.88 -20.60
C LYS A 6 7.96 17.57 -20.30
N VAL A 7 7.30 16.56 -19.71
CA VAL A 7 7.97 15.32 -19.29
C VAL A 7 7.46 14.18 -20.16
N GLU A 8 8.38 13.46 -20.79
CA GLU A 8 8.05 12.26 -21.56
C GLU A 8 7.62 11.09 -20.66
N GLN A 9 6.70 10.27 -21.16
CA GLN A 9 6.19 9.13 -20.37
C GLN A 9 7.28 8.11 -19.99
N SER A 10 8.27 7.95 -20.86
CA SER A 10 9.43 7.09 -20.60
C SER A 10 10.25 7.56 -19.38
N GLU A 11 10.43 8.87 -19.24
CA GLU A 11 11.14 9.45 -18.10
C GLU A 11 10.43 9.17 -16.78
N ILE A 12 9.08 9.13 -16.77
CA ILE A 12 8.29 8.81 -15.58
C ILE A 12 8.47 7.35 -15.18
N SER A 13 8.46 6.44 -16.15
CA SER A 13 8.71 5.01 -15.88
C SER A 13 10.08 4.79 -15.27
N ASP A 14 11.11 5.42 -15.84
CA ASP A 14 12.48 5.34 -15.33
C ASP A 14 12.64 5.94 -13.92
N LEU A 15 11.92 7.04 -13.64
CA LEU A 15 11.91 7.65 -12.31
C LEU A 15 11.20 6.78 -11.28
N LEU A 16 10.11 6.13 -11.65
CA LEU A 16 9.39 5.19 -10.77
C LEU A 16 10.27 3.98 -10.45
N ASP A 17 10.93 3.40 -11.44
CA ASP A 17 11.83 2.26 -11.23
C ASP A 17 13.00 2.65 -10.31
N LYS A 18 13.62 3.82 -10.54
CA LYS A 18 14.67 4.34 -9.65
C LYS A 18 14.17 4.58 -8.24
N PHE A 19 12.98 5.15 -8.08
CA PHE A 19 12.39 5.40 -6.77
C PHE A 19 12.13 4.11 -6.00
N ILE A 20 11.62 3.07 -6.69
CA ILE A 20 11.38 1.76 -6.07
C ILE A 20 12.70 1.13 -5.61
N VAL A 21 13.73 1.15 -6.46
CA VAL A 21 15.06 0.64 -6.11
C VAL A 21 15.64 1.40 -4.92
N GLN A 22 15.57 2.73 -4.94
CA GLN A 22 16.04 3.56 -3.83
C GLN A 22 15.29 3.26 -2.53
N ALA A 23 13.96 3.12 -2.59
CA ALA A 23 13.14 2.79 -1.41
C ALA A 23 13.50 1.42 -0.81
N ILE A 24 13.93 0.45 -1.65
CA ILE A 24 14.39 -0.86 -1.21
C ILE A 24 15.77 -0.77 -0.55
N ASP A 25 16.70 -0.01 -1.15
CA ASP A 25 18.08 0.12 -0.69
C ASP A 25 18.18 0.97 0.59
N GLU A 26 17.51 2.11 0.63
CA GLU A 26 17.49 3.00 1.79
C GLU A 26 16.61 2.44 2.93
N GLY A 27 15.61 1.65 2.58
CA GLY A 27 14.63 1.10 3.51
C GLY A 27 13.64 2.16 4.02
N ILE A 28 12.83 1.72 4.97
CA ILE A 28 11.85 2.56 5.67
C ILE A 28 12.33 2.71 7.12
N SER A 29 12.23 3.93 7.67
CA SER A 29 12.58 4.16 9.08
C SER A 29 11.48 3.66 10.02
N GLU A 30 11.85 3.30 11.26
CA GLU A 30 10.89 2.95 12.31
C GLU A 30 9.87 4.06 12.57
N GLU A 31 10.32 5.31 12.53
CA GLU A 31 9.45 6.48 12.68
C GLU A 31 8.39 6.52 11.57
N LYS A 32 8.79 6.28 10.32
CA LYS A 32 7.87 6.24 9.19
C LYS A 32 6.88 5.09 9.31
N LEU A 33 7.35 3.90 9.68
CA LEU A 33 6.47 2.75 9.89
C LEU A 33 5.45 3.03 10.99
N THR A 34 5.89 3.60 12.11
CA THR A 34 5.01 3.97 13.22
C THR A 34 3.96 5.00 12.80
N LEU A 35 4.35 5.99 12.01
CA LEU A 35 3.43 6.99 11.50
C LEU A 35 2.36 6.38 10.57
N GLU A 36 2.78 5.51 9.65
CA GLU A 36 1.84 4.85 8.74
C GLU A 36 0.89 3.90 9.49
N LYS A 37 1.38 3.12 10.47
CA LYS A 37 0.52 2.31 11.34
C LYS A 37 -0.55 3.15 12.03
N LYS A 38 -0.19 4.31 12.59
CA LYS A 38 -1.16 5.22 13.21
C LYS A 38 -2.22 5.71 12.22
N LYS A 39 -1.83 6.02 10.99
CA LYS A 39 -2.80 6.42 9.96
C LYS A 39 -3.80 5.30 9.69
N TYR A 40 -3.32 4.08 9.41
CA TYR A 40 -4.19 2.92 9.17
C TYR A 40 -5.09 2.60 10.35
N TYR A 41 -4.58 2.74 11.57
CA TYR A 41 -5.37 2.58 12.79
C TYR A 41 -6.52 3.61 12.86
N TYR A 42 -6.23 4.88 12.63
CA TYR A 42 -7.27 5.91 12.60
C TYR A 42 -8.26 5.72 11.46
N ASP A 43 -7.77 5.37 10.28
CA ASP A 43 -8.62 5.10 9.11
C ASP A 43 -9.56 3.91 9.38
N SER A 44 -9.12 2.88 10.09
CA SER A 44 -9.97 1.75 10.48
C SER A 44 -11.09 2.18 11.45
N ILE A 45 -10.79 3.07 12.39
CA ILE A 45 -11.80 3.61 13.32
C ILE A 45 -12.81 4.49 12.57
N TYR A 46 -12.33 5.45 11.78
CA TYR A 46 -13.20 6.34 11.01
C TYR A 46 -13.96 5.61 9.90
N GLY A 47 -13.37 4.58 9.32
CA GLY A 47 -14.03 3.73 8.34
C GLY A 47 -15.24 2.96 8.90
N MET A 48 -15.26 2.72 10.20
CA MET A 48 -16.38 2.07 10.89
C MET A 48 -17.45 3.06 11.38
N ASP A 49 -17.27 4.36 11.10
CA ASP A 49 -18.27 5.37 11.45
C ASP A 49 -19.41 5.40 10.42
N GLY A 50 -20.63 5.52 10.90
CA GLY A 50 -21.84 5.51 10.08
C GLY A 50 -22.39 4.10 9.77
N ILE A 51 -23.41 4.03 8.91
CA ILE A 51 -24.14 2.79 8.63
C ILE A 51 -23.66 2.10 7.35
N LEU A 52 -23.38 2.87 6.31
CA LEU A 52 -23.06 2.34 4.98
C LEU A 52 -21.60 1.91 4.84
N LYS A 53 -20.68 2.69 5.40
CA LYS A 53 -19.24 2.45 5.23
C LYS A 53 -18.77 1.13 5.83
N PRO A 54 -19.17 0.74 7.04
CA PRO A 54 -18.86 -0.59 7.56
C PRO A 54 -19.39 -1.73 6.68
N ALA A 55 -20.58 -1.59 6.12
CA ALA A 55 -21.15 -2.62 5.23
C ALA A 55 -20.35 -2.75 3.92
N GLU A 56 -19.87 -1.65 3.35
CA GLU A 56 -18.96 -1.66 2.19
C GLU A 56 -17.65 -2.36 2.53
N ILE A 57 -16.98 -1.96 3.61
CA ILE A 57 -15.68 -2.53 4.03
C ILE A 57 -15.80 -4.04 4.27
N ILE A 58 -16.82 -4.46 5.01
CA ILE A 58 -17.06 -5.88 5.28
C ILE A 58 -17.38 -6.63 3.98
N GLY A 59 -18.26 -6.07 3.15
CA GLY A 59 -18.64 -6.67 1.88
C GLY A 59 -17.44 -6.84 0.94
N GLU A 60 -16.62 -5.82 0.77
CA GLU A 60 -15.39 -5.88 -0.03
C GLU A 60 -14.42 -6.93 0.51
N ALA A 61 -14.16 -6.92 1.82
CA ALA A 61 -13.26 -7.87 2.45
C ALA A 61 -13.70 -9.33 2.24
N LEU A 62 -14.99 -9.63 2.44
CA LEU A 62 -15.53 -10.96 2.22
C LEU A 62 -15.45 -11.39 0.74
N THR A 63 -15.65 -10.47 -0.21
CA THR A 63 -15.59 -10.80 -1.65
C THR A 63 -14.18 -11.17 -2.13
N ILE A 64 -13.14 -10.67 -1.48
CA ILE A 64 -11.74 -11.03 -1.76
C ILE A 64 -11.25 -12.22 -0.92
N GLY A 65 -12.14 -12.85 -0.14
CA GLY A 65 -11.84 -14.07 0.61
C GLY A 65 -11.33 -13.87 2.03
N LEU A 66 -11.39 -12.66 2.57
CA LEU A 66 -11.12 -12.44 3.99
C LEU A 66 -12.28 -12.94 4.86
N SER A 67 -11.98 -13.39 6.06
CA SER A 67 -12.96 -13.78 7.05
C SER A 67 -13.39 -12.60 7.94
N LEU A 68 -14.45 -12.76 8.70
CA LEU A 68 -14.83 -11.78 9.73
C LEU A 68 -13.73 -11.65 10.79
N ASP A 69 -13.11 -12.74 11.17
CA ASP A 69 -11.95 -12.75 12.09
C ASP A 69 -10.80 -11.88 11.56
N ASP A 70 -10.55 -11.89 10.26
CA ASP A 70 -9.51 -11.05 9.65
C ASP A 70 -9.84 -9.56 9.79
N ILE A 71 -11.11 -9.21 9.69
CA ILE A 71 -11.60 -7.83 9.82
C ILE A 71 -11.56 -7.38 11.28
N GLU A 72 -12.04 -8.22 12.20
CA GLU A 72 -12.08 -7.92 13.63
C GLU A 72 -10.68 -7.77 14.23
N ASN A 73 -9.73 -8.62 13.80
CA ASN A 73 -8.34 -8.60 14.28
C ASN A 73 -7.41 -7.73 13.41
N TRP A 74 -7.95 -6.86 12.58
CA TRP A 74 -7.15 -6.03 11.66
C TRP A 74 -6.09 -5.18 12.38
N ASN A 75 -6.49 -4.53 13.47
CA ASN A 75 -5.58 -3.66 14.23
C ASN A 75 -4.48 -4.46 14.94
N ASP A 76 -4.80 -5.64 15.45
CA ASP A 76 -3.81 -6.53 16.07
C ASP A 76 -2.78 -7.01 15.03
N LYS A 77 -3.23 -7.39 13.85
CA LYS A 77 -2.35 -7.73 12.71
C LYS A 77 -1.49 -6.55 12.26
N LEU A 78 -2.05 -5.33 12.28
CA LEU A 78 -1.29 -4.13 11.96
C LEU A 78 -0.17 -3.88 12.98
N ASP A 79 -0.40 -4.15 14.26
CA ASP A 79 0.59 -4.00 15.31
C ASP A 79 1.74 -5.01 15.20
N GLU A 80 1.49 -6.21 14.69
CA GLU A 80 2.50 -7.24 14.46
C GLU A 80 3.50 -6.89 13.36
N ILE A 81 3.14 -6.00 12.42
CA ILE A 81 4.01 -5.60 11.32
C ILE A 81 5.27 -4.91 11.87
N ASN A 82 6.43 -5.36 11.42
CA ASN A 82 7.73 -4.78 11.78
C ASN A 82 8.55 -4.46 10.53
N LEU A 83 9.67 -3.76 10.71
CA LEU A 83 10.54 -3.33 9.61
C LEU A 83 11.09 -4.49 8.77
N GLU A 84 11.39 -5.60 9.40
CA GLU A 84 11.94 -6.75 8.68
C GLU A 84 10.90 -7.37 7.74
N MET A 85 9.63 -7.43 8.18
CA MET A 85 8.52 -7.87 7.33
C MET A 85 8.36 -6.93 6.13
N VAL A 86 8.35 -5.61 6.36
CA VAL A 86 8.23 -4.61 5.29
C VAL A 86 9.40 -4.71 4.30
N LYS A 87 10.64 -4.83 4.79
CA LYS A 87 11.82 -4.99 3.94
C LYS A 87 11.77 -6.27 3.12
N LYS A 88 11.29 -7.36 3.71
CA LYS A 88 11.12 -8.63 3.01
C LYS A 88 10.13 -8.49 1.85
N GLU A 89 8.96 -7.92 2.10
CA GLU A 89 7.93 -7.72 1.08
C GLU A 89 8.39 -6.77 -0.03
N LEU A 90 9.09 -5.69 0.30
CA LEU A 90 9.68 -4.79 -0.70
C LEU A 90 10.67 -5.53 -1.62
N LYS A 91 11.52 -6.39 -1.06
CA LYS A 91 12.45 -7.20 -1.85
C LYS A 91 11.73 -8.20 -2.75
N GLU A 92 10.69 -8.85 -2.26
CA GLU A 92 9.88 -9.77 -3.06
C GLU A 92 9.12 -9.02 -4.16
N PHE A 93 8.56 -7.86 -3.87
CA PHE A 93 7.93 -6.98 -4.86
C PHE A 93 8.90 -6.60 -5.99
N SER A 94 10.16 -6.29 -5.66
CA SER A 94 11.17 -5.94 -6.68
C SER A 94 11.57 -7.11 -7.57
N LYS A 95 11.52 -8.34 -7.08
CA LYS A 95 11.86 -9.55 -7.84
C LYS A 95 10.74 -9.97 -8.79
N ASN A 96 9.49 -9.86 -8.35
CA ASN A 96 8.31 -10.24 -9.10
C ASN A 96 7.90 -9.11 -10.07
N ARG A 97 8.60 -9.02 -11.21
CA ARG A 97 8.31 -8.01 -12.24
C ARG A 97 7.12 -8.39 -13.15
N ASN A 98 6.15 -9.12 -12.65
CA ASN A 98 4.91 -9.43 -13.38
C ASN A 98 3.94 -8.23 -13.28
N PHE A 99 4.24 -7.15 -13.97
CA PHE A 99 3.35 -5.98 -14.02
C PHE A 99 3.02 -5.59 -15.45
N VAL A 100 1.89 -4.95 -15.61
CA VAL A 100 1.46 -4.36 -16.88
C VAL A 100 1.43 -2.84 -16.72
N THR A 101 2.05 -2.14 -17.66
CA THR A 101 2.02 -0.67 -17.70
C THR A 101 0.99 -0.20 -18.72
N GLY A 102 0.01 0.55 -18.24
CA GLY A 102 -0.96 1.24 -19.09
C GLY A 102 -0.57 2.71 -19.27
N ASN A 103 -0.47 3.16 -20.53
CA ASN A 103 -0.22 4.56 -20.88
C ASN A 103 -1.43 5.15 -21.61
N LEU A 104 -1.98 6.24 -21.08
CA LEU A 104 -3.01 7.00 -21.74
C LEU A 104 -2.35 8.21 -22.43
N LYS A 105 -2.49 8.29 -23.76
CA LYS A 105 -2.05 9.45 -24.56
C LYS A 105 -3.27 10.26 -24.97
N ASN A 106 -3.19 11.58 -24.81
CA ASN A 106 -4.15 12.50 -25.41
C ASN A 106 -3.82 12.73 -26.88
#